data_69eda42a5466fa83bd89b5f22c358525
#
_entry.id   69eda42a5466fa83bd89b5f22c358525
#
_cell.length_a   1.000
_cell.length_b   1.000
_cell.length_c   1.000
_cell.angle_alpha   90.00
_cell.angle_beta   90.00
_cell.angle_gamma   90.00
#
_symmetry.space_group_name_H-M   'P 1'
#
loop_
_entity.id
_entity.type
_entity.pdbx_description
1 polymer ?
#
loop_
_entity_poly.entity_id
_entity_poly.type
_entity_poly.pdbx_seq_one_letter_code
_entity_poly.pdbx_strand_id
1 'polypeptide(L)'
;MEEFDIAVIGGGPAGIMAAIAASADSNVVLLEKNSSLGHKLLITGGGRCNITNEKPIKKLLNSFHDKNFLKHSFYTFTNEMLLDLFRNRGLDFIIEDNNRVFPETEKSQDILAILKDYLKDITIKYNYKVSDIKKENNFVINNDIIAKKVIIATGGATFPKTGSAGDGYCLTDNPVTDIKYGLVPLITKKDLSDIAGITLYDVVIKYKNFKIKDNVLISHVGLTGPGILNISSEISRNVDYNILDNADVKLDEVLSVDLCPDFNQEELKTKFTNDFQDKGKTYIKNYLKYFLTNNFIPFFLESVEIEGETQLSRINKKQKNKLVEALKNFKFEISAFNKDLSHVTLGGIAIVNINPKTMESTITEDLYFAGEVLEPVGPTGGYNLKIAFSTGYLAGLSASKK
;
A
#
# COMPACT_ATOMS: atom_id res chain seq x y z
N MET A 1 12.25 -23.15 -30.56
CA MET A 1 11.78 -22.59 -29.25
C MET A 1 12.82 -22.88 -28.19
N GLU A 2 13.10 -21.92 -27.32
CA GLU A 2 14.02 -22.15 -26.18
C GLU A 2 13.28 -22.91 -25.07
N GLU A 3 13.97 -23.84 -24.42
CA GLU A 3 13.35 -24.69 -23.38
C GLU A 3 13.92 -24.40 -21.99
N PHE A 4 13.02 -24.27 -21.02
CA PHE A 4 13.34 -24.02 -19.62
C PHE A 4 12.52 -24.95 -18.70
N ASP A 5 13.00 -25.17 -17.49
CA ASP A 5 12.20 -25.86 -16.50
C ASP A 5 11.12 -24.92 -15.95
N ILE A 6 11.50 -23.67 -15.69
CA ILE A 6 10.58 -22.67 -15.10
C ILE A 6 10.71 -21.33 -15.84
N ALA A 7 9.59 -20.76 -16.27
CA ALA A 7 9.51 -19.38 -16.73
C ALA A 7 8.85 -18.49 -15.66
N VAL A 8 9.53 -17.42 -15.27
CA VAL A 8 9.01 -16.41 -14.35
C VAL A 8 8.65 -15.16 -15.15
N ILE A 9 7.41 -14.69 -15.05
CA ILE A 9 6.89 -13.56 -15.83
C ILE A 9 6.75 -12.34 -14.93
N GLY A 10 7.57 -11.31 -15.17
CA GLY A 10 7.64 -10.06 -14.42
C GLY A 10 8.88 -9.95 -13.53
N GLY A 11 9.69 -8.93 -13.78
CA GLY A 11 10.95 -8.65 -13.09
C GLY A 11 10.80 -7.68 -11.90
N GLY A 12 9.65 -7.73 -11.20
CA GLY A 12 9.43 -7.04 -9.92
C GLY A 12 9.95 -7.85 -8.73
N PRO A 13 9.80 -7.36 -7.47
CA PRO A 13 10.29 -8.04 -6.26
C PRO A 13 9.83 -9.49 -6.14
N ALA A 14 8.59 -9.78 -6.48
CA ALA A 14 8.03 -11.13 -6.43
C ALA A 14 8.69 -12.06 -7.46
N GLY A 15 8.79 -11.62 -8.71
CA GLY A 15 9.39 -12.44 -9.76
C GLY A 15 10.89 -12.63 -9.60
N ILE A 16 11.61 -11.59 -9.15
CA ILE A 16 13.04 -11.69 -8.82
C ILE A 16 13.25 -12.76 -7.73
N MET A 17 12.47 -12.68 -6.66
CA MET A 17 12.58 -13.64 -5.55
C MET A 17 12.16 -15.06 -5.97
N ALA A 18 11.14 -15.18 -6.83
CA ALA A 18 10.73 -16.47 -7.37
C ALA A 18 11.84 -17.09 -8.25
N ALA A 19 12.48 -16.30 -9.10
CA ALA A 19 13.59 -16.76 -9.93
C ALA A 19 14.79 -17.20 -9.08
N ILE A 20 15.16 -16.42 -8.06
CA ILE A 20 16.24 -16.77 -7.11
C ILE A 20 15.92 -18.09 -6.39
N ALA A 21 14.70 -18.23 -5.84
CA ALA A 21 14.32 -19.44 -5.12
C ALA A 21 14.24 -20.69 -6.02
N ALA A 22 13.86 -20.51 -7.28
CA ALA A 22 13.73 -21.62 -8.23
C ALA A 22 15.06 -22.08 -8.84
N SER A 23 16.04 -21.20 -8.95
CA SER A 23 17.29 -21.46 -9.69
C SER A 23 18.24 -22.44 -9.01
N ALA A 24 18.01 -22.79 -7.74
CA ALA A 24 18.85 -23.74 -7.03
C ALA A 24 18.85 -25.14 -7.68
N ASP A 25 17.71 -25.56 -8.25
CA ASP A 25 17.49 -26.92 -8.75
C ASP A 25 16.88 -26.96 -10.16
N SER A 26 16.76 -25.81 -10.83
CA SER A 26 16.03 -25.70 -12.12
C SER A 26 16.69 -24.70 -13.07
N ASN A 27 16.55 -24.97 -14.37
CA ASN A 27 16.88 -23.99 -15.44
C ASN A 27 15.76 -22.96 -15.56
N VAL A 28 16.03 -21.71 -15.13
CA VAL A 28 15.04 -20.64 -15.01
C VAL A 28 15.25 -19.54 -16.04
N VAL A 29 14.17 -19.07 -16.64
CA VAL A 29 14.15 -17.81 -17.41
C VAL A 29 13.26 -16.78 -16.71
N LEU A 30 13.76 -15.55 -16.55
CA LEU A 30 13.00 -14.40 -16.07
C LEU A 30 12.66 -13.48 -17.26
N LEU A 31 11.36 -13.30 -17.51
CA LEU A 31 10.82 -12.52 -18.61
C LEU A 31 10.33 -11.16 -18.11
N GLU A 32 10.98 -10.07 -18.56
CA GLU A 32 10.64 -8.70 -18.17
C GLU A 32 10.31 -7.85 -19.39
N LYS A 33 9.14 -7.22 -19.39
CA LYS A 33 8.69 -6.38 -20.51
C LYS A 33 9.46 -5.07 -20.67
N ASN A 34 10.02 -4.55 -19.58
CA ASN A 34 10.83 -3.33 -19.58
C ASN A 34 12.30 -3.63 -19.92
N SER A 35 13.05 -2.57 -20.15
CA SER A 35 14.50 -2.65 -20.40
C SER A 35 15.33 -2.92 -19.14
N SER A 36 14.73 -2.92 -17.95
CA SER A 36 15.40 -3.25 -16.69
C SER A 36 14.43 -3.76 -15.63
N LEU A 37 14.96 -4.42 -14.59
CA LEU A 37 14.17 -4.96 -13.48
C LEU A 37 13.79 -3.89 -12.46
N GLY A 38 12.74 -4.14 -11.69
CA GLY A 38 12.44 -3.48 -10.42
C GLY A 38 11.95 -2.04 -10.52
N HIS A 39 11.40 -1.57 -11.64
CA HIS A 39 10.98 -0.18 -11.82
C HIS A 39 10.07 0.32 -10.68
N LYS A 40 9.04 -0.46 -10.30
CA LYS A 40 8.14 -0.08 -9.19
C LYS A 40 8.86 -0.13 -7.83
N LEU A 41 9.80 -1.07 -7.64
CA LEU A 41 10.59 -1.16 -6.40
C LEU A 41 11.38 0.13 -6.16
N LEU A 42 11.97 0.72 -7.20
CA LEU A 42 12.81 1.93 -7.11
C LEU A 42 12.06 3.15 -6.58
N ILE A 43 10.75 3.22 -6.73
CA ILE A 43 9.92 4.35 -6.26
C ILE A 43 9.25 4.09 -4.91
N THR A 44 9.36 2.88 -4.35
CA THR A 44 8.76 2.54 -3.06
C THR A 44 9.40 3.32 -1.91
N GLY A 45 8.58 3.68 -0.91
CA GLY A 45 9.05 4.45 0.25
C GLY A 45 9.69 5.79 -0.11
N GLY A 46 9.26 6.43 -1.21
CA GLY A 46 9.85 7.67 -1.70
C GLY A 46 11.26 7.49 -2.28
N GLY A 47 11.57 6.34 -2.85
CA GLY A 47 12.90 5.99 -3.37
C GLY A 47 13.83 5.35 -2.33
N ARG A 48 13.37 5.21 -1.06
CA ARG A 48 14.16 4.62 0.04
C ARG A 48 13.96 3.12 0.19
N CYS A 49 12.89 2.55 -0.35
CA CYS A 49 12.45 1.16 -0.21
C CYS A 49 12.12 0.74 1.24
N ASN A 50 10.88 0.95 1.67
CA ASN A 50 10.38 0.36 2.91
C ASN A 50 10.16 -1.16 2.69
N ILE A 51 11.20 -1.96 2.94
CA ILE A 51 11.30 -3.35 2.48
C ILE A 51 10.36 -4.30 3.23
N THR A 52 10.15 -4.05 4.52
CA THR A 52 9.27 -4.86 5.38
C THR A 52 8.85 -4.07 6.61
N ASN A 53 8.14 -4.74 7.53
CA ASN A 53 7.80 -4.22 8.85
C ASN A 53 8.28 -5.21 9.93
N GLU A 54 8.98 -4.74 10.96
CA GLU A 54 9.64 -5.58 11.96
C GLU A 54 8.70 -6.18 13.02
N LYS A 55 7.42 -5.94 12.90
CA LYS A 55 6.46 -6.59 13.80
C LYS A 55 6.62 -8.11 13.79
N PRO A 56 6.46 -8.79 14.93
CA PRO A 56 6.38 -10.24 14.95
C PRO A 56 5.36 -10.76 13.94
N ILE A 57 5.67 -11.84 13.23
CA ILE A 57 4.87 -12.38 12.11
C ILE A 57 3.38 -12.50 12.47
N LYS A 58 3.05 -12.98 13.67
CA LYS A 58 1.66 -13.10 14.13
C LYS A 58 0.93 -11.74 14.19
N LYS A 59 1.62 -10.67 14.64
CA LYS A 59 1.06 -9.32 14.67
C LYS A 59 1.00 -8.72 13.26
N LEU A 60 2.01 -8.99 12.44
CA LEU A 60 2.05 -8.55 11.05
C LEU A 60 0.86 -9.14 10.26
N LEU A 61 0.62 -10.45 10.38
CA LEU A 61 -0.50 -11.14 9.73
C LEU A 61 -1.88 -10.57 10.12
N ASN A 62 -2.06 -10.09 11.34
CA ASN A 62 -3.32 -9.48 11.77
C ASN A 62 -3.63 -8.15 11.08
N SER A 63 -2.68 -7.57 10.33
CA SER A 63 -2.89 -6.36 9.54
C SER A 63 -3.49 -6.64 8.15
N PHE A 64 -3.70 -7.91 7.79
CA PHE A 64 -4.24 -8.32 6.48
C PHE A 64 -5.64 -8.92 6.63
N HIS A 65 -6.50 -8.63 5.69
CA HIS A 65 -7.79 -9.32 5.55
C HIS A 65 -7.56 -10.82 5.25
N ASP A 66 -6.63 -11.13 4.35
CA ASP A 66 -6.33 -12.48 3.84
C ASP A 66 -5.20 -13.18 4.62
N LYS A 67 -5.12 -12.94 5.93
CA LYS A 67 -4.05 -13.45 6.80
C LYS A 67 -3.86 -14.97 6.75
N ASN A 68 -4.94 -15.74 6.56
CA ASN A 68 -4.88 -17.20 6.50
C ASN A 68 -4.19 -17.68 5.22
N PHE A 69 -4.42 -17.01 4.10
CA PHE A 69 -3.74 -17.26 2.84
C PHE A 69 -2.24 -16.95 2.94
N LEU A 70 -1.89 -15.80 3.49
CA LEU A 70 -0.50 -15.33 3.60
C LEU A 70 0.31 -16.06 4.66
N LYS A 71 -0.34 -16.76 5.59
CA LYS A 71 0.33 -17.36 6.75
C LYS A 71 1.50 -18.27 6.35
N HIS A 72 1.29 -19.19 5.41
CA HIS A 72 2.33 -20.15 5.05
C HIS A 72 3.54 -19.45 4.40
N SER A 73 3.33 -18.56 3.45
CA SER A 73 4.42 -17.84 2.77
C SER A 73 5.25 -16.98 3.74
N PHE A 74 4.60 -16.32 4.74
CA PHE A 74 5.29 -15.49 5.71
C PHE A 74 6.12 -16.29 6.72
N TYR A 75 5.69 -17.50 7.07
CA TYR A 75 6.49 -18.42 7.92
C TYR A 75 7.56 -19.16 7.13
N THR A 76 7.36 -19.41 5.84
CA THR A 76 8.37 -20.04 4.96
C THR A 76 9.51 -19.07 4.63
N PHE A 77 9.20 -17.79 4.42
CA PHE A 77 10.20 -16.75 4.18
C PHE A 77 9.98 -15.60 5.16
N THR A 78 10.70 -15.63 6.29
CA THR A 78 10.51 -14.68 7.40
C THR A 78 11.12 -13.31 7.12
N ASN A 79 10.86 -12.32 8.00
CA ASN A 79 11.53 -11.02 7.92
C ASN A 79 13.04 -11.15 8.08
N GLU A 80 13.48 -11.99 9.02
CA GLU A 80 14.89 -12.26 9.27
C GLU A 80 15.58 -12.83 8.03
N MET A 81 15.01 -13.87 7.42
CA MET A 81 15.53 -14.43 6.16
C MET A 81 15.61 -13.39 5.03
N LEU A 82 14.60 -12.53 4.93
CA LEU A 82 14.60 -11.43 3.95
C LEU A 82 15.75 -10.45 4.21
N LEU A 83 15.93 -10.02 5.45
CA LEU A 83 16.97 -9.05 5.79
C LEU A 83 18.37 -9.67 5.68
N ASP A 84 18.54 -10.92 6.08
CA ASP A 84 19.82 -11.65 6.00
C ASP A 84 20.28 -11.84 4.55
N LEU A 85 19.35 -11.99 3.60
CA LEU A 85 19.70 -12.03 2.18
C LEU A 85 20.50 -10.77 1.76
N PHE A 86 20.16 -9.61 2.30
CA PHE A 86 20.87 -8.35 2.01
C PHE A 86 22.08 -8.15 2.91
N ARG A 87 21.99 -8.49 4.21
CA ARG A 87 23.11 -8.41 5.16
C ARG A 87 24.30 -9.27 4.72
N ASN A 88 24.04 -10.44 4.16
CA ASN A 88 25.08 -11.33 3.59
C ASN A 88 25.80 -10.70 2.38
N ARG A 89 25.31 -9.58 1.87
CA ARG A 89 25.91 -8.76 0.81
C ARG A 89 26.37 -7.37 1.29
N GLY A 90 26.43 -7.19 2.64
CA GLY A 90 26.96 -5.96 3.25
C GLY A 90 25.98 -4.79 3.34
N LEU A 91 24.66 -5.02 3.24
CA LEU A 91 23.65 -3.98 3.40
C LEU A 91 22.84 -4.21 4.67
N ASP A 92 22.99 -3.30 5.63
CA ASP A 92 22.22 -3.27 6.87
C ASP A 92 20.96 -2.41 6.76
N PHE A 93 20.14 -2.42 7.82
CA PHE A 93 18.83 -1.81 7.86
C PHE A 93 18.63 -0.94 9.09
N ILE A 94 17.87 0.12 8.94
CA ILE A 94 17.37 0.97 10.02
C ILE A 94 15.87 0.73 10.22
N ILE A 95 15.44 0.83 11.48
CA ILE A 95 14.03 0.70 11.86
C ILE A 95 13.54 2.07 12.26
N GLU A 96 12.51 2.55 11.59
CA GLU A 96 11.83 3.80 11.88
C GLU A 96 10.52 3.58 12.65
N ASP A 97 9.85 4.68 12.98
CA ASP A 97 8.53 4.66 13.62
C ASP A 97 7.57 3.70 12.92
N ASN A 98 6.67 3.11 13.71
CA ASN A 98 5.72 2.10 13.25
C ASN A 98 6.39 0.80 12.72
N ASN A 99 7.63 0.52 13.17
CA ASN A 99 8.44 -0.66 12.79
C ASN A 99 8.72 -0.76 11.28
N ARG A 100 8.81 0.36 10.58
CA ARG A 100 9.17 0.41 9.16
C ARG A 100 10.66 0.13 8.99
N VAL A 101 11.00 -0.74 8.04
CA VAL A 101 12.39 -1.15 7.80
C VAL A 101 12.88 -0.60 6.48
N PHE A 102 13.98 0.17 6.53
CA PHE A 102 14.63 0.75 5.37
C PHE A 102 16.11 0.32 5.31
N PRO A 103 16.72 0.24 4.11
CA PRO A 103 18.18 0.09 4.04
C PRO A 103 18.87 1.28 4.70
N GLU A 104 19.99 1.06 5.38
CA GLU A 104 20.75 2.13 6.06
C GLU A 104 21.22 3.23 5.10
N THR A 105 21.41 2.88 3.83
CA THR A 105 21.78 3.81 2.75
C THR A 105 20.63 4.70 2.30
N GLU A 106 19.40 4.40 2.71
CA GLU A 106 18.17 5.07 2.28
C GLU A 106 17.96 5.09 0.75
N LYS A 107 18.51 4.10 0.04
CA LYS A 107 18.44 3.98 -1.43
C LYS A 107 17.85 2.65 -1.88
N SER A 108 16.74 2.71 -2.58
CA SER A 108 16.11 1.53 -3.21
C SER A 108 17.00 0.88 -4.27
N GLN A 109 17.92 1.66 -4.86
CA GLN A 109 18.90 1.18 -5.84
C GLN A 109 19.81 0.10 -5.27
N ASP A 110 20.23 0.22 -3.99
CA ASP A 110 21.13 -0.74 -3.36
C ASP A 110 20.41 -2.08 -3.12
N ILE A 111 19.14 -2.03 -2.73
CA ILE A 111 18.27 -3.22 -2.68
C ILE A 111 18.22 -3.91 -4.05
N LEU A 112 17.95 -3.13 -5.10
CA LEU A 112 17.86 -3.69 -6.46
C LEU A 112 19.20 -4.23 -6.96
N ALA A 113 20.31 -3.56 -6.65
CA ALA A 113 21.65 -4.01 -7.04
C ALA A 113 21.98 -5.39 -6.45
N ILE A 114 21.70 -5.60 -5.18
CA ILE A 114 21.89 -6.89 -4.50
C ILE A 114 20.98 -7.97 -5.10
N LEU A 115 19.71 -7.66 -5.36
CA LEU A 115 18.80 -8.61 -6.00
C LEU A 115 19.30 -9.01 -7.40
N LYS A 116 19.86 -8.07 -8.17
CA LYS A 116 20.47 -8.36 -9.48
C LYS A 116 21.74 -9.23 -9.37
N ASP A 117 22.54 -9.07 -8.32
CA ASP A 117 23.71 -9.93 -8.10
C ASP A 117 23.31 -11.39 -7.87
N TYR A 118 22.20 -11.64 -7.18
CA TYR A 118 21.66 -13.00 -7.03
C TYR A 118 21.12 -13.59 -8.34
N LEU A 119 20.81 -12.77 -9.33
CA LEU A 119 20.29 -13.22 -10.64
C LEU A 119 21.38 -13.45 -11.71
N LYS A 120 22.67 -13.25 -11.41
CA LYS A 120 23.75 -13.23 -12.41
C LYS A 120 23.87 -14.50 -13.26
N ASP A 121 23.49 -15.63 -12.68
CA ASP A 121 23.56 -16.95 -13.35
C ASP A 121 22.18 -17.39 -13.91
N ILE A 122 21.16 -16.52 -13.87
CA ILE A 122 19.81 -16.78 -14.37
C ILE A 122 19.62 -16.10 -15.74
N THR A 123 19.02 -16.79 -16.68
CA THR A 123 18.68 -16.21 -17.99
C THR A 123 17.59 -15.15 -17.81
N ILE A 124 17.87 -13.91 -18.23
CA ILE A 124 16.92 -12.81 -18.20
C ILE A 124 16.66 -12.29 -19.60
N LYS A 125 15.39 -12.21 -20.00
CA LYS A 125 14.98 -11.59 -21.25
C LYS A 125 14.29 -10.27 -20.97
N TYR A 126 14.97 -9.18 -21.29
CA TYR A 126 14.43 -7.82 -21.22
C TYR A 126 13.67 -7.44 -22.48
N ASN A 127 12.82 -6.42 -22.40
CA ASN A 127 11.94 -5.97 -23.47
C ASN A 127 11.08 -7.12 -24.04
N TYR A 128 10.77 -8.10 -23.20
CA TYR A 128 10.03 -9.29 -23.55
C TYR A 128 8.63 -9.26 -22.87
N LYS A 129 7.67 -8.68 -23.59
CA LYS A 129 6.27 -8.67 -23.14
C LYS A 129 5.65 -10.04 -23.44
N VAL A 130 5.21 -10.73 -22.40
CA VAL A 130 4.37 -11.92 -22.55
C VAL A 130 2.95 -11.48 -22.88
N SER A 131 2.41 -11.95 -23.98
CA SER A 131 1.06 -11.66 -24.46
C SER A 131 0.19 -12.91 -24.61
N ASP A 132 0.79 -14.09 -24.67
CA ASP A 132 0.10 -15.36 -24.86
C ASP A 132 0.81 -16.48 -24.10
N ILE A 133 0.03 -17.30 -23.39
CA ILE A 133 0.48 -18.49 -22.68
C ILE A 133 -0.51 -19.61 -22.99
N LYS A 134 -0.02 -20.70 -23.59
CA LYS A 134 -0.82 -21.89 -23.86
C LYS A 134 -0.30 -23.06 -23.05
N LYS A 135 -1.16 -23.73 -22.32
CA LYS A 135 -0.84 -25.00 -21.64
C LYS A 135 -1.19 -26.15 -22.61
N GLU A 136 -0.17 -26.87 -22.99
CA GLU A 136 -0.23 -28.15 -23.68
C GLU A 136 0.33 -29.22 -22.71
N ASN A 137 1.28 -30.07 -23.16
CA ASN A 137 2.09 -30.86 -22.22
C ASN A 137 2.97 -29.97 -21.36
N ASN A 138 3.59 -28.95 -21.99
CA ASN A 138 4.32 -27.85 -21.34
C ASN A 138 3.62 -26.52 -21.64
N PHE A 139 4.04 -25.45 -21.02
CA PHE A 139 3.60 -24.10 -21.38
C PHE A 139 4.37 -23.61 -22.59
N VAL A 140 3.65 -23.07 -23.58
CA VAL A 140 4.19 -22.36 -24.72
C VAL A 140 3.91 -20.88 -24.56
N ILE A 141 4.97 -20.05 -24.44
CA ILE A 141 4.90 -18.62 -24.20
C ILE A 141 5.27 -17.87 -25.46
N ASN A 142 4.39 -17.00 -25.98
CA ASN A 142 4.56 -16.21 -27.20
C ASN A 142 4.98 -17.04 -28.45
N ASN A 143 4.76 -18.34 -28.49
CA ASN A 143 5.21 -19.29 -29.52
C ASN A 143 6.73 -19.38 -29.69
N ASP A 144 7.57 -18.97 -28.72
CA ASP A 144 9.04 -19.05 -28.85
C ASP A 144 9.75 -19.63 -27.61
N ILE A 145 9.11 -19.66 -26.45
CA ILE A 145 9.63 -20.26 -25.21
C ILE A 145 8.72 -21.41 -24.78
N ILE A 146 9.35 -22.54 -24.41
CA ILE A 146 8.70 -23.67 -23.75
C ILE A 146 9.16 -23.73 -22.30
N ALA A 147 8.24 -23.86 -21.36
CA ALA A 147 8.54 -24.07 -19.95
C ALA A 147 7.66 -25.16 -19.36
N LYS A 148 8.22 -26.00 -18.48
CA LYS A 148 7.45 -27.03 -17.78
C LYS A 148 6.49 -26.39 -16.78
N LYS A 149 6.96 -25.33 -16.09
CA LYS A 149 6.20 -24.58 -15.06
C LYS A 149 6.29 -23.08 -15.33
N VAL A 150 5.24 -22.34 -14.94
CA VAL A 150 5.16 -20.89 -15.10
C VAL A 150 4.81 -20.23 -13.77
N ILE A 151 5.51 -19.14 -13.45
CA ILE A 151 5.20 -18.27 -12.29
C ILE A 151 4.82 -16.89 -12.81
N ILE A 152 3.58 -16.45 -12.55
CA ILE A 152 3.09 -15.12 -12.90
C ILE A 152 3.32 -14.18 -11.74
N ALA A 153 4.18 -13.18 -11.94
CA ALA A 153 4.59 -12.18 -10.96
C ALA A 153 4.58 -10.75 -11.55
N THR A 154 3.60 -10.48 -12.41
CA THR A 154 3.49 -9.27 -13.24
C THR A 154 3.14 -8.00 -12.48
N GLY A 155 2.80 -8.11 -11.18
CA GLY A 155 2.31 -7.00 -10.38
C GLY A 155 0.83 -6.66 -10.67
N GLY A 156 0.38 -5.52 -10.13
CA GLY A 156 -1.00 -5.03 -10.28
C GLY A 156 -1.22 -4.10 -11.46
N ALA A 157 -2.15 -3.13 -11.33
CA ALA A 157 -2.60 -2.23 -12.41
C ALA A 157 -2.45 -0.73 -12.08
N THR A 158 -1.73 -0.35 -11.01
CA THR A 158 -1.72 1.04 -10.50
C THR A 158 -0.54 1.91 -10.91
N PHE A 159 0.51 1.36 -11.49
CA PHE A 159 1.65 2.12 -12.02
C PHE A 159 2.03 1.69 -13.43
N PRO A 160 1.22 2.01 -14.45
CA PRO A 160 1.44 1.55 -15.83
C PRO A 160 2.83 1.92 -16.38
N LYS A 161 3.33 3.12 -16.02
CA LYS A 161 4.67 3.61 -16.45
C LYS A 161 5.82 2.76 -15.89
N THR A 162 5.61 2.02 -14.82
CA THR A 162 6.62 1.10 -14.24
C THR A 162 6.45 -0.33 -14.72
N GLY A 163 5.46 -0.59 -15.57
CA GLY A 163 5.11 -1.93 -16.03
C GLY A 163 3.95 -2.58 -15.26
N SER A 164 3.43 -1.99 -14.19
CA SER A 164 2.30 -2.51 -13.41
C SER A 164 0.98 -2.06 -14.06
N ALA A 165 0.63 -2.67 -15.18
CA ALA A 165 -0.49 -2.27 -16.06
C ALA A 165 -1.64 -3.28 -16.10
N GLY A 166 -1.62 -4.32 -15.25
CA GLY A 166 -2.65 -5.35 -15.21
C GLY A 166 -2.51 -6.45 -16.28
N ASP A 167 -1.40 -6.48 -17.02
CA ASP A 167 -1.22 -7.46 -18.11
C ASP A 167 -1.41 -8.92 -17.65
N GLY A 168 -1.04 -9.25 -16.41
CA GLY A 168 -1.10 -10.62 -15.88
C GLY A 168 -2.51 -11.16 -15.68
N TYR A 169 -3.50 -10.29 -15.58
CA TYR A 169 -4.89 -10.71 -15.34
C TYR A 169 -5.54 -11.41 -16.54
N CYS A 170 -5.03 -11.18 -17.74
CA CYS A 170 -5.54 -11.75 -18.98
C CYS A 170 -4.68 -12.91 -19.52
N LEU A 171 -3.60 -13.31 -18.81
CA LEU A 171 -2.69 -14.34 -19.30
C LEU A 171 -3.16 -15.76 -19.01
N THR A 172 -4.18 -15.93 -18.19
CA THR A 172 -4.66 -17.25 -17.76
C THR A 172 -6.17 -17.22 -17.51
N ASP A 173 -6.78 -18.40 -17.44
CA ASP A 173 -8.22 -18.55 -17.14
C ASP A 173 -8.53 -18.49 -15.64
N ASN A 174 -7.55 -18.13 -14.79
CA ASN A 174 -7.81 -17.97 -13.36
C ASN A 174 -8.74 -16.77 -13.11
N PRO A 175 -9.79 -16.93 -12.30
CA PRO A 175 -10.72 -15.85 -11.99
C PRO A 175 -10.01 -14.65 -11.36
N VAL A 176 -10.42 -13.46 -11.77
CA VAL A 176 -9.93 -12.17 -11.28
C VAL A 176 -11.06 -11.48 -10.53
N THR A 177 -10.79 -10.98 -9.33
CA THR A 177 -11.73 -10.14 -8.58
C THR A 177 -11.71 -8.70 -9.12
N ASP A 178 -12.68 -7.86 -8.74
CA ASP A 178 -12.71 -6.47 -9.15
C ASP A 178 -11.40 -5.76 -8.81
N ILE A 179 -10.79 -5.15 -9.80
CA ILE A 179 -9.53 -4.42 -9.67
C ILE A 179 -9.83 -2.98 -9.30
N LYS A 180 -9.32 -2.53 -8.15
CA LYS A 180 -9.62 -1.21 -7.56
C LYS A 180 -8.35 -0.49 -7.12
N TYR A 181 -8.44 0.83 -6.91
CA TYR A 181 -7.34 1.62 -6.34
C TYR A 181 -7.16 1.31 -4.85
N GLY A 182 -5.95 1.06 -4.41
CA GLY A 182 -5.58 0.90 -3.02
C GLY A 182 -4.47 1.85 -2.59
N LEU A 183 -4.45 2.23 -1.31
CA LEU A 183 -3.48 3.18 -0.76
C LEU A 183 -3.36 4.43 -1.65
N VAL A 184 -4.49 5.08 -1.89
CA VAL A 184 -4.63 6.17 -2.86
C VAL A 184 -4.97 7.48 -2.15
N PRO A 185 -4.32 8.62 -2.47
CA PRO A 185 -4.72 9.92 -1.96
C PRO A 185 -6.15 10.28 -2.39
N LEU A 186 -6.82 11.08 -1.57
CA LEU A 186 -8.22 11.45 -1.76
C LEU A 186 -8.33 12.91 -2.20
N ILE A 187 -9.14 13.18 -3.22
CA ILE A 187 -9.49 14.52 -3.69
C ILE A 187 -10.69 15.02 -2.89
N THR A 188 -10.59 16.20 -2.31
CA THR A 188 -11.67 16.83 -1.55
C THR A 188 -12.56 17.71 -2.44
N LYS A 189 -13.85 17.89 -2.05
CA LYS A 189 -14.73 18.86 -2.72
C LYS A 189 -14.28 20.30 -2.49
N LYS A 190 -13.89 20.63 -1.23
CA LYS A 190 -13.32 21.95 -0.88
C LYS A 190 -11.86 21.97 -1.33
N ASP A 191 -11.44 23.07 -1.95
CA ASP A 191 -10.03 23.34 -2.24
C ASP A 191 -9.24 23.51 -0.91
N LEU A 192 -8.12 22.83 -0.80
CA LEU A 192 -7.23 22.86 0.36
C LEU A 192 -5.85 23.43 0.04
N SER A 193 -5.68 24.06 -1.12
CA SER A 193 -4.39 24.59 -1.59
C SER A 193 -3.76 25.59 -0.61
N ASP A 194 -4.56 26.43 0.05
CA ASP A 194 -4.08 27.43 1.02
C ASP A 194 -3.50 26.83 2.30
N ILE A 195 -3.84 25.57 2.59
CA ILE A 195 -3.35 24.83 3.78
C ILE A 195 -2.54 23.58 3.38
N ALA A 196 -2.11 23.51 2.13
CA ALA A 196 -1.28 22.39 1.66
C ALA A 196 0.06 22.34 2.41
N GLY A 197 0.55 21.13 2.65
CA GLY A 197 1.77 20.85 3.42
C GLY A 197 1.54 20.72 4.93
N ILE A 198 0.34 21.02 5.44
CA ILE A 198 0.02 20.84 6.86
C ILE A 198 -0.17 19.34 7.16
N THR A 199 0.48 18.87 8.21
CA THR A 199 0.25 17.54 8.78
C THR A 199 -0.58 17.66 10.05
N LEU A 200 -1.69 16.90 10.10
CA LEU A 200 -2.46 16.66 11.32
C LEU A 200 -1.90 15.39 11.95
N TYR A 201 -1.27 15.53 13.12
CA TYR A 201 -0.57 14.44 13.78
C TYR A 201 -1.50 13.67 14.73
N ASP A 202 -1.30 12.36 14.83
CA ASP A 202 -1.93 11.46 15.80
C ASP A 202 -3.47 11.56 15.86
N VAL A 203 -4.10 11.92 14.76
CA VAL A 203 -5.56 12.07 14.67
C VAL A 203 -6.24 10.71 14.48
N VAL A 204 -7.54 10.63 14.83
CA VAL A 204 -8.35 9.45 14.53
C VAL A 204 -9.24 9.72 13.32
N ILE A 205 -8.95 9.05 12.22
CA ILE A 205 -9.73 9.13 10.98
C ILE A 205 -10.83 8.07 11.05
N LYS A 206 -12.05 8.46 10.70
CA LYS A 206 -13.24 7.60 10.74
C LYS A 206 -13.93 7.58 9.38
N TYR A 207 -14.26 6.38 8.93
CA TYR A 207 -15.08 6.14 7.74
C TYR A 207 -16.05 5.00 8.01
N LYS A 208 -17.35 5.27 8.02
CA LYS A 208 -18.36 4.29 8.43
C LYS A 208 -17.97 3.62 9.78
N ASN A 209 -17.76 2.33 9.78
CA ASN A 209 -17.36 1.54 10.96
C ASN A 209 -15.83 1.44 11.15
N PHE A 210 -15.04 1.96 10.20
CA PHE A 210 -13.58 1.90 10.25
C PHE A 210 -13.00 3.11 10.99
N LYS A 211 -11.95 2.86 11.77
CA LYS A 211 -11.21 3.87 12.51
C LYS A 211 -9.72 3.57 12.44
N ILE A 212 -8.93 4.58 12.13
CA ILE A 212 -7.46 4.49 12.10
C ILE A 212 -6.89 5.68 12.86
N LYS A 213 -5.98 5.43 13.83
CA LYS A 213 -5.18 6.49 14.46
C LYS A 213 -3.87 6.60 13.70
N ASP A 214 -3.67 7.71 13.00
CA ASP A 214 -2.47 7.98 12.20
C ASP A 214 -2.44 9.45 11.75
N ASN A 215 -1.41 9.83 11.01
CA ASN A 215 -1.24 11.18 10.49
C ASN A 215 -2.01 11.41 9.18
N VAL A 216 -2.52 12.63 9.00
CA VAL A 216 -3.14 13.13 7.77
C VAL A 216 -2.29 14.26 7.23
N LEU A 217 -1.82 14.14 5.99
CA LEU A 217 -1.14 15.22 5.27
C LEU A 217 -2.12 15.87 4.30
N ILE A 218 -2.26 17.18 4.39
CA ILE A 218 -3.05 17.98 3.45
C ILE A 218 -2.18 18.31 2.25
N SER A 219 -2.65 17.99 1.06
CA SER A 219 -2.00 18.29 -0.22
C SER A 219 -2.76 19.37 -0.99
N HIS A 220 -2.20 19.88 -2.07
CA HIS A 220 -2.84 20.89 -2.92
C HIS A 220 -4.19 20.45 -3.49
N VAL A 221 -4.44 19.17 -3.65
CA VAL A 221 -5.67 18.65 -4.25
C VAL A 221 -6.58 17.91 -3.27
N GLY A 222 -6.13 17.71 -2.03
CA GLY A 222 -6.92 16.98 -1.02
C GLY A 222 -6.07 16.37 0.09
N LEU A 223 -6.34 15.12 0.45
CA LEU A 223 -5.76 14.45 1.60
C LEU A 223 -4.85 13.29 1.19
N THR A 224 -3.74 13.14 1.91
CA THR A 224 -2.80 12.02 1.79
C THR A 224 -2.16 11.70 3.15
N GLY A 225 -1.07 10.97 3.15
CA GLY A 225 -0.41 10.51 4.37
C GLY A 225 -0.86 9.11 4.80
N PRO A 226 -0.16 8.47 5.73
CA PRO A 226 -0.37 7.05 6.05
C PRO A 226 -1.81 6.72 6.45
N GLY A 227 -2.45 7.56 7.28
CA GLY A 227 -3.83 7.36 7.71
C GLY A 227 -4.82 7.42 6.54
N ILE A 228 -4.65 8.37 5.63
CA ILE A 228 -5.51 8.53 4.45
C ILE A 228 -5.29 7.38 3.47
N LEU A 229 -4.05 7.01 3.19
CA LEU A 229 -3.74 5.89 2.30
C LEU A 229 -4.37 4.58 2.81
N ASN A 230 -4.30 4.32 4.10
CA ASN A 230 -4.91 3.13 4.67
C ASN A 230 -6.45 3.17 4.62
N ILE A 231 -7.07 4.29 5.01
CA ILE A 231 -8.53 4.42 5.01
C ILE A 231 -9.11 4.43 3.58
N SER A 232 -8.37 4.94 2.59
CA SER A 232 -8.80 4.97 1.20
C SER A 232 -9.01 3.57 0.62
N SER A 233 -8.24 2.58 1.07
CA SER A 233 -8.46 1.18 0.69
C SER A 233 -9.81 0.67 1.21
N GLU A 234 -10.24 1.09 2.40
CA GLU A 234 -11.55 0.72 2.93
C GLU A 234 -12.69 1.45 2.19
N ILE A 235 -12.48 2.72 1.81
CA ILE A 235 -13.43 3.42 0.93
C ILE A 235 -13.57 2.67 -0.39
N SER A 236 -12.45 2.34 -1.01
CA SER A 236 -12.39 1.65 -2.29
C SER A 236 -13.09 0.30 -2.29
N ARG A 237 -12.94 -0.50 -1.21
CA ARG A 237 -13.67 -1.77 -1.03
C ARG A 237 -15.19 -1.58 -0.95
N ASN A 238 -15.66 -0.44 -0.43
CA ASN A 238 -17.07 -0.14 -0.22
C ASN A 238 -17.75 0.56 -1.39
N VAL A 239 -17.02 0.87 -2.46
CA VAL A 239 -17.54 1.48 -3.70
C VAL A 239 -17.50 0.44 -4.81
N ASP A 240 -18.56 0.39 -5.61
CA ASP A 240 -18.65 -0.54 -6.74
C ASP A 240 -18.04 0.06 -7.99
N TYR A 241 -16.89 -0.48 -8.42
CA TYR A 241 -16.18 -0.12 -9.65
C TYR A 241 -15.05 -1.11 -9.95
N ASN A 242 -14.60 -1.10 -11.23
CA ASN A 242 -13.42 -1.84 -11.67
C ASN A 242 -12.57 -0.89 -12.54
N ILE A 243 -11.29 -0.70 -12.20
CA ILE A 243 -10.42 0.21 -12.96
C ILE A 243 -10.08 -0.30 -14.35
N LEU A 244 -10.25 -1.59 -14.61
CA LEU A 244 -10.06 -2.16 -15.96
C LEU A 244 -11.16 -1.72 -16.94
N ASP A 245 -12.31 -1.27 -16.44
CA ASP A 245 -13.41 -0.76 -17.26
C ASP A 245 -13.23 0.71 -17.67
N ASN A 246 -12.09 1.34 -17.34
CA ASN A 246 -11.76 2.74 -17.62
C ASN A 246 -12.81 3.76 -17.11
N ALA A 247 -13.62 3.40 -16.13
CA ALA A 247 -14.64 4.28 -15.55
C ALA A 247 -14.01 5.36 -14.65
N ASP A 248 -14.46 6.60 -14.80
CA ASP A 248 -14.15 7.65 -13.83
C ASP A 248 -14.93 7.44 -12.55
N VAL A 249 -14.24 7.13 -11.46
CA VAL A 249 -14.84 6.89 -10.16
C VAL A 249 -15.09 8.20 -9.43
N LYS A 250 -16.36 8.61 -9.38
CA LYS A 250 -16.79 9.72 -8.54
C LYS A 250 -17.15 9.22 -7.15
N LEU A 251 -16.72 9.96 -6.15
CA LEU A 251 -17.04 9.68 -4.75
C LEU A 251 -17.99 10.76 -4.21
N ASP A 252 -18.85 10.34 -3.31
CA ASP A 252 -19.68 11.24 -2.48
C ASP A 252 -19.58 10.75 -1.03
N GLU A 253 -18.35 10.74 -0.52
CA GLU A 253 -18.03 10.18 0.78
C GLU A 253 -17.57 11.27 1.74
N VAL A 254 -17.79 11.04 3.03
CA VAL A 254 -17.37 11.95 4.10
C VAL A 254 -16.44 11.23 5.05
N LEU A 255 -15.24 11.80 5.21
CA LEU A 255 -14.34 11.42 6.29
C LEU A 255 -14.58 12.31 7.50
N SER A 256 -14.60 11.71 8.67
CA SER A 256 -14.60 12.40 9.94
C SER A 256 -13.25 12.22 10.63
N VAL A 257 -12.67 13.32 11.10
CA VAL A 257 -11.37 13.32 11.75
C VAL A 257 -11.53 13.85 13.19
N ASP A 258 -11.18 13.03 14.17
CA ASP A 258 -11.03 13.44 15.56
C ASP A 258 -9.64 14.06 15.72
N LEU A 259 -9.61 15.39 15.83
CA LEU A 259 -8.38 16.18 15.92
C LEU A 259 -7.77 16.18 17.34
N CYS A 260 -8.51 15.71 18.33
CA CYS A 260 -8.10 15.67 19.74
C CYS A 260 -8.46 14.32 20.37
N PRO A 261 -7.85 13.20 19.94
CA PRO A 261 -8.26 11.86 20.40
C PRO A 261 -7.95 11.59 21.87
N ASP A 262 -7.04 12.35 22.47
CA ASP A 262 -6.66 12.21 23.90
C ASP A 262 -7.75 12.64 24.86
N PHE A 263 -8.77 13.37 24.38
CA PHE A 263 -9.93 13.80 25.16
C PHE A 263 -11.21 13.18 24.60
N ASN A 264 -12.08 12.68 25.46
CA ASN A 264 -13.45 12.43 25.05
C ASN A 264 -14.25 13.75 24.97
N GLN A 265 -15.47 13.71 24.43
CA GLN A 265 -16.27 14.91 24.17
C GLN A 265 -16.65 15.64 25.46
N GLU A 266 -16.94 14.93 26.53
CA GLU A 266 -17.34 15.53 27.82
C GLU A 266 -16.13 16.14 28.55
N GLU A 267 -14.98 15.47 28.51
CA GLU A 267 -13.72 16.02 29.05
C GLU A 267 -13.36 17.34 28.35
N LEU A 268 -13.49 17.37 27.01
CA LEU A 268 -13.18 18.55 26.21
C LEU A 268 -14.16 19.70 26.49
N LYS A 269 -15.46 19.40 26.64
CA LYS A 269 -16.48 20.40 27.08
C LYS A 269 -16.18 20.98 28.46
N THR A 270 -15.81 20.13 29.41
CA THR A 270 -15.46 20.53 30.77
C THR A 270 -14.21 21.40 30.76
N LYS A 271 -13.16 20.97 30.04
CA LYS A 271 -11.94 21.74 29.88
C LYS A 271 -12.19 23.12 29.27
N PHE A 272 -12.97 23.19 28.16
CA PHE A 272 -13.34 24.48 27.55
C PHE A 272 -14.15 25.37 28.50
N THR A 273 -15.01 24.80 29.34
CA THR A 273 -15.81 25.58 30.30
C THR A 273 -14.91 26.22 31.33
N ASN A 274 -13.99 25.47 31.94
CA ASN A 274 -13.06 25.96 32.93
C ASN A 274 -12.04 26.94 32.32
N ASP A 275 -11.39 26.56 31.23
CA ASP A 275 -10.37 27.42 30.61
C ASP A 275 -10.96 28.75 30.10
N PHE A 276 -12.22 28.78 29.62
CA PHE A 276 -12.87 30.00 29.15
C PHE A 276 -13.22 30.98 30.30
N GLN A 277 -13.46 30.44 31.49
CA GLN A 277 -13.63 31.26 32.72
C GLN A 277 -12.27 31.81 33.18
N ASP A 278 -11.26 30.94 33.27
CA ASP A 278 -9.97 31.31 33.85
C ASP A 278 -9.12 32.19 32.90
N LYS A 279 -9.22 31.94 31.58
CA LYS A 279 -8.41 32.59 30.54
C LYS A 279 -9.24 33.51 29.65
N GLY A 280 -10.30 34.10 30.12
CA GLY A 280 -11.30 34.85 29.35
C GLY A 280 -10.76 35.92 28.41
N LYS A 281 -9.61 36.56 28.71
CA LYS A 281 -8.96 37.56 27.87
C LYS A 281 -8.15 36.99 26.72
N THR A 282 -7.90 35.67 26.68
CA THR A 282 -7.15 35.01 25.59
C THR A 282 -7.98 34.98 24.33
N TYR A 283 -7.34 35.20 23.17
CA TYR A 283 -7.98 35.03 21.85
C TYR A 283 -8.10 33.55 21.51
N ILE A 284 -9.22 33.13 20.88
CA ILE A 284 -9.49 31.74 20.53
C ILE A 284 -8.40 31.14 19.64
N LYS A 285 -7.85 31.88 18.69
CA LYS A 285 -6.74 31.42 17.84
C LYS A 285 -5.51 31.02 18.64
N ASN A 286 -5.22 31.70 19.78
CA ASN A 286 -4.09 31.39 20.64
C ASN A 286 -4.40 30.19 21.55
N TYR A 287 -5.64 30.05 21.98
CA TYR A 287 -6.07 28.91 22.79
C TYR A 287 -6.04 27.59 21.99
N LEU A 288 -6.45 27.64 20.73
CA LEU A 288 -6.46 26.45 19.87
C LEU A 288 -5.07 25.89 19.54
N LYS A 289 -3.98 26.63 19.75
CA LYS A 289 -2.59 26.13 19.62
C LYS A 289 -2.27 24.97 20.56
N TYR A 290 -3.05 24.76 21.61
CA TYR A 290 -2.92 23.60 22.48
C TYR A 290 -3.46 22.30 21.87
N PHE A 291 -4.24 22.39 20.79
CA PHE A 291 -4.94 21.26 20.17
C PHE A 291 -4.60 21.09 18.70
N LEU A 292 -4.26 22.17 18.00
CA LEU A 292 -4.13 22.20 16.54
C LEU A 292 -2.79 22.80 16.11
N THR A 293 -2.29 22.34 14.98
CA THR A 293 -1.15 22.96 14.30
C THR A 293 -1.48 24.42 13.91
N ASN A 294 -0.56 25.34 14.16
CA ASN A 294 -0.80 26.78 14.01
C ASN A 294 -1.42 27.16 12.65
N ASN A 295 -0.88 26.63 11.57
CA ASN A 295 -1.32 26.95 10.21
C ASN A 295 -2.70 26.36 9.85
N PHE A 296 -3.21 25.38 10.63
CA PHE A 296 -4.54 24.82 10.44
C PHE A 296 -5.64 25.61 11.17
N ILE A 297 -5.29 26.39 12.20
CA ILE A 297 -6.24 27.11 13.04
C ILE A 297 -7.13 28.07 12.24
N PRO A 298 -6.64 28.90 11.30
CA PRO A 298 -7.51 29.79 10.53
C PRO A 298 -8.59 29.03 9.74
N PHE A 299 -8.21 27.96 9.06
CA PHE A 299 -9.11 27.11 8.29
C PHE A 299 -10.15 26.41 9.20
N PHE A 300 -9.72 25.92 10.38
CA PHE A 300 -10.61 25.35 11.37
C PHE A 300 -11.63 26.39 11.88
N LEU A 301 -11.18 27.60 12.23
CA LEU A 301 -12.04 28.68 12.73
C LEU A 301 -13.06 29.15 11.70
N GLU A 302 -12.65 29.24 10.42
CA GLU A 302 -13.57 29.52 9.31
C GLU A 302 -14.69 28.49 9.24
N SER A 303 -14.37 27.17 9.39
CA SER A 303 -15.36 26.09 9.34
C SER A 303 -16.40 26.14 10.46
N VAL A 304 -16.06 26.76 11.59
CA VAL A 304 -16.96 26.96 12.74
C VAL A 304 -17.54 28.37 12.82
N GLU A 305 -17.20 29.26 11.86
CA GLU A 305 -17.68 30.66 11.77
C GLU A 305 -17.37 31.48 13.03
N ILE A 306 -16.12 31.38 13.51
CA ILE A 306 -15.64 32.14 14.68
C ILE A 306 -14.39 32.91 14.28
N GLU A 307 -14.36 34.21 14.52
CA GLU A 307 -13.19 35.06 14.27
C GLU A 307 -12.06 34.75 15.25
N GLY A 308 -10.83 34.66 14.74
CA GLY A 308 -9.65 34.27 15.54
C GLY A 308 -9.32 35.22 16.70
N GLU A 309 -9.67 36.49 16.58
CA GLU A 309 -9.52 37.55 17.58
C GLU A 309 -10.67 37.60 18.60
N THR A 310 -11.61 36.67 18.55
CA THR A 310 -12.64 36.54 19.56
C THR A 310 -12.02 36.10 20.89
N GLN A 311 -12.25 36.87 21.96
CA GLN A 311 -11.84 36.50 23.32
C GLN A 311 -12.69 35.33 23.83
N LEU A 312 -12.09 34.42 24.59
CA LEU A 312 -12.77 33.25 25.16
C LEU A 312 -14.02 33.63 25.99
N SER A 313 -13.97 34.74 26.70
CA SER A 313 -15.11 35.29 27.50
C SER A 313 -16.31 35.71 26.63
N ARG A 314 -16.11 35.97 25.33
CA ARG A 314 -17.16 36.38 24.40
C ARG A 314 -17.78 35.19 23.62
N ILE A 315 -17.20 34.00 23.74
CA ILE A 315 -17.70 32.79 23.08
C ILE A 315 -18.89 32.24 23.88
N ASN A 316 -20.04 32.21 23.24
CA ASN A 316 -21.27 31.71 23.87
C ASN A 316 -21.31 30.18 23.91
N LYS A 317 -22.30 29.62 24.59
CA LYS A 317 -22.46 28.17 24.78
C LYS A 317 -22.62 27.43 23.44
N LYS A 318 -23.33 28.00 22.46
CA LYS A 318 -23.54 27.39 21.13
C LYS A 318 -22.23 27.32 20.37
N GLN A 319 -21.46 28.41 20.34
CA GLN A 319 -20.14 28.46 19.71
C GLN A 319 -19.16 27.50 20.38
N LYS A 320 -19.15 27.41 21.71
CA LYS A 320 -18.32 26.47 22.44
C LYS A 320 -18.64 25.01 22.07
N ASN A 321 -19.93 24.67 22.00
CA ASN A 321 -20.32 23.32 21.56
C ASN A 321 -19.90 23.04 20.11
N LYS A 322 -20.01 24.02 19.20
CA LYS A 322 -19.57 23.91 17.79
C LYS A 322 -18.06 23.66 17.68
N LEU A 323 -17.25 24.34 18.52
CA LEU A 323 -15.81 24.13 18.59
C LEU A 323 -15.48 22.70 19.06
N VAL A 324 -16.11 22.24 20.12
CA VAL A 324 -15.88 20.88 20.66
C VAL A 324 -16.29 19.82 19.64
N GLU A 325 -17.46 19.99 19.01
CA GLU A 325 -17.92 19.07 17.97
C GLU A 325 -16.96 19.02 16.79
N ALA A 326 -16.51 20.18 16.30
CA ALA A 326 -15.56 20.24 15.19
C ALA A 326 -14.20 19.61 15.55
N LEU A 327 -13.70 19.79 16.78
CA LEU A 327 -12.47 19.14 17.22
C LEU A 327 -12.59 17.61 17.27
N LYS A 328 -13.77 17.08 17.60
CA LYS A 328 -14.02 15.64 17.72
C LYS A 328 -14.49 14.99 16.42
N ASN A 329 -14.98 15.78 15.45
CA ASN A 329 -15.65 15.26 14.29
C ASN A 329 -15.49 16.21 13.09
N PHE A 330 -14.24 16.60 12.79
CA PHE A 330 -13.95 17.47 11.65
C PHE A 330 -14.19 16.73 10.34
N LYS A 331 -15.00 17.32 9.46
CA LYS A 331 -15.45 16.63 8.24
C LYS A 331 -14.67 17.08 7.01
N PHE A 332 -14.25 16.12 6.19
CA PHE A 332 -13.75 16.33 4.84
C PHE A 332 -14.68 15.61 3.85
N GLU A 333 -15.24 16.33 2.92
CA GLU A 333 -16.04 15.78 1.83
C GLU A 333 -15.12 15.34 0.69
N ILE A 334 -15.22 14.09 0.28
CA ILE A 334 -14.37 13.46 -0.73
C ILE A 334 -15.12 13.35 -2.05
N SER A 335 -14.49 13.78 -3.13
CA SER A 335 -15.07 13.80 -4.48
C SER A 335 -14.52 12.71 -5.41
N ALA A 336 -13.25 12.29 -5.22
CA ALA A 336 -12.62 11.28 -6.07
C ALA A 336 -11.38 10.67 -5.40
N PHE A 337 -10.89 9.59 -5.99
CA PHE A 337 -9.52 9.10 -5.79
C PHE A 337 -8.55 9.88 -6.67
N ASN A 338 -7.35 10.19 -6.15
CA ASN A 338 -6.24 10.66 -6.99
C ASN A 338 -5.56 9.45 -7.64
N LYS A 339 -6.19 8.93 -8.69
CA LYS A 339 -5.85 7.65 -9.34
C LYS A 339 -4.39 7.55 -9.79
N ASP A 340 -3.80 8.65 -10.23
CA ASP A 340 -2.41 8.69 -10.72
C ASP A 340 -1.37 8.46 -9.60
N LEU A 341 -1.78 8.59 -8.35
CA LEU A 341 -0.98 8.38 -7.15
C LEU A 341 -1.43 7.15 -6.34
N SER A 342 -2.18 6.22 -6.92
CA SER A 342 -2.54 4.97 -6.27
C SER A 342 -1.30 4.07 -6.12
N HIS A 343 -0.98 3.66 -4.89
CA HIS A 343 0.25 2.94 -4.60
C HIS A 343 0.14 1.43 -4.86
N VAL A 344 -1.04 0.86 -4.66
CA VAL A 344 -1.28 -0.58 -4.81
C VAL A 344 -2.62 -0.84 -5.48
N THR A 345 -2.76 -2.03 -6.03
CA THR A 345 -4.00 -2.55 -6.59
C THR A 345 -4.74 -3.37 -5.54
N LEU A 346 -6.01 -3.09 -5.31
CA LEU A 346 -6.91 -3.98 -4.60
C LEU A 346 -7.54 -4.95 -5.60
N GLY A 347 -7.79 -6.18 -5.17
CA GLY A 347 -8.21 -7.25 -6.06
C GLY A 347 -7.02 -7.87 -6.80
N GLY A 348 -7.29 -8.84 -7.64
CA GLY A 348 -6.28 -9.61 -8.36
C GLY A 348 -6.79 -11.03 -8.67
N ILE A 349 -5.87 -11.92 -8.97
CA ILE A 349 -6.17 -13.35 -9.12
C ILE A 349 -6.79 -13.84 -7.81
N ALA A 350 -7.99 -14.41 -7.91
CA ALA A 350 -8.80 -14.85 -6.76
C ALA A 350 -8.09 -15.96 -5.98
N ILE A 351 -7.75 -15.69 -4.72
CA ILE A 351 -6.96 -16.61 -3.88
C ILE A 351 -7.69 -17.92 -3.53
N VAL A 352 -9.00 -17.97 -3.71
CA VAL A 352 -9.79 -19.21 -3.54
C VAL A 352 -9.33 -20.32 -4.50
N ASN A 353 -8.74 -19.95 -5.63
CA ASN A 353 -8.21 -20.84 -6.65
C ASN A 353 -6.69 -21.00 -6.59
N ILE A 354 -6.05 -20.60 -5.49
CA ILE A 354 -4.61 -20.70 -5.29
C ILE A 354 -4.33 -21.52 -4.02
N ASN A 355 -3.47 -22.51 -4.12
CA ASN A 355 -3.01 -23.25 -2.96
C ASN A 355 -2.09 -22.38 -2.08
N PRO A 356 -2.48 -22.02 -0.86
CA PRO A 356 -1.69 -21.12 -0.01
C PRO A 356 -0.36 -21.73 0.47
N LYS A 357 -0.14 -23.02 0.28
CA LYS A 357 1.09 -23.71 0.69
C LYS A 357 2.13 -23.79 -0.44
N THR A 358 1.72 -23.61 -1.69
CA THR A 358 2.59 -23.72 -2.87
C THR A 358 2.54 -22.50 -3.77
N MET A 359 1.53 -21.64 -3.66
CA MET A 359 1.19 -20.56 -4.59
C MET A 359 0.75 -21.06 -5.97
N GLU A 360 0.48 -22.36 -6.11
CA GLU A 360 0.03 -23.01 -7.34
C GLU A 360 -1.48 -22.80 -7.57
N SER A 361 -1.87 -22.62 -8.81
CA SER A 361 -3.27 -22.63 -9.23
C SER A 361 -3.92 -23.98 -8.96
N THR A 362 -5.14 -24.00 -8.45
CA THR A 362 -5.95 -25.21 -8.34
C THR A 362 -6.73 -25.53 -9.62
N ILE A 363 -6.65 -24.63 -10.62
CA ILE A 363 -7.32 -24.76 -11.92
C ILE A 363 -6.36 -25.30 -12.97
N THR A 364 -5.13 -24.77 -12.99
CA THR A 364 -4.10 -25.12 -13.98
C THR A 364 -2.86 -25.64 -13.25
N GLU A 365 -2.55 -26.91 -13.43
CA GLU A 365 -1.36 -27.56 -12.88
C GLU A 365 -0.07 -26.87 -13.40
N ASP A 366 0.97 -26.78 -12.53
CA ASP A 366 2.26 -26.17 -12.84
C ASP A 366 2.22 -24.66 -13.13
N LEU A 367 1.10 -24.01 -12.85
CA LEU A 367 0.94 -22.56 -12.92
C LEU A 367 0.91 -21.95 -11.51
N TYR A 368 1.80 -21.00 -11.26
CA TYR A 368 1.98 -20.36 -9.95
C TYR A 368 1.77 -18.84 -10.06
N PHE A 369 1.41 -18.22 -8.94
CA PHE A 369 1.20 -16.77 -8.86
C PHE A 369 1.94 -16.19 -7.66
N ALA A 370 2.50 -14.97 -7.82
CA ALA A 370 3.21 -14.31 -6.73
C ALA A 370 3.13 -12.78 -6.79
N GLY A 371 3.11 -12.16 -5.62
CA GLY A 371 3.12 -10.70 -5.48
C GLY A 371 1.77 -10.05 -5.72
N GLU A 372 1.79 -8.81 -6.20
CA GLU A 372 0.62 -7.92 -6.31
C GLU A 372 -0.36 -8.32 -7.44
N VAL A 373 -0.05 -9.33 -8.24
CA VAL A 373 -1.03 -9.94 -9.16
C VAL A 373 -2.09 -10.73 -8.41
N LEU A 374 -1.79 -11.18 -7.19
CA LEU A 374 -2.73 -11.82 -6.27
C LEU A 374 -3.60 -10.79 -5.54
N GLU A 375 -4.78 -11.22 -5.11
CA GLU A 375 -5.77 -10.41 -4.40
C GLU A 375 -5.28 -9.77 -3.07
N PRO A 376 -4.42 -10.41 -2.22
CA PRO A 376 -4.05 -9.88 -0.92
C PRO A 376 -3.28 -8.57 -0.98
N VAL A 377 -3.74 -7.60 -0.18
CA VAL A 377 -3.11 -6.29 -0.02
C VAL A 377 -2.98 -5.93 1.46
N GLY A 378 -1.85 -5.35 1.82
CA GLY A 378 -1.56 -4.83 3.14
C GLY A 378 -1.64 -3.31 3.25
N PRO A 379 -1.63 -2.77 4.49
CA PRO A 379 -1.52 -1.34 4.73
C PRO A 379 -0.18 -0.77 4.23
N THR A 380 0.00 0.56 4.34
CA THR A 380 1.31 1.18 4.13
C THR A 380 2.29 0.72 5.23
N GLY A 381 3.60 0.76 4.95
CA GLY A 381 4.62 0.48 5.95
C GLY A 381 5.38 -0.83 5.78
N GLY A 382 5.66 -1.25 4.52
CA GLY A 382 6.49 -2.41 4.19
C GLY A 382 5.71 -3.72 4.01
N TYR A 383 4.40 -3.71 4.20
CA TYR A 383 3.57 -4.92 4.15
C TYR A 383 3.45 -5.50 2.74
N ASN A 384 3.29 -4.67 1.71
CA ASN A 384 3.07 -5.12 0.32
C ASN A 384 4.36 -5.69 -0.31
N LEU A 385 5.53 -5.12 0.02
CA LEU A 385 6.81 -5.72 -0.38
C LEU A 385 7.04 -7.05 0.33
N LYS A 386 6.63 -7.18 1.60
CA LYS A 386 6.67 -8.47 2.32
C LYS A 386 5.81 -9.53 1.63
N ILE A 387 4.59 -9.20 1.18
CA ILE A 387 3.78 -10.12 0.35
C ILE A 387 4.58 -10.53 -0.88
N ALA A 388 5.11 -9.56 -1.62
CA ALA A 388 5.82 -9.82 -2.88
C ALA A 388 7.01 -10.77 -2.68
N PHE A 389 7.90 -10.49 -1.72
CA PHE A 389 9.05 -11.32 -1.44
C PHE A 389 8.67 -12.71 -0.94
N SER A 390 7.70 -12.81 -0.01
CA SER A 390 7.36 -14.10 0.61
C SER A 390 6.59 -15.02 -0.32
N THR A 391 5.65 -14.49 -1.10
CA THR A 391 4.90 -15.29 -2.08
C THR A 391 5.80 -15.65 -3.27
N GLY A 392 6.70 -14.74 -3.69
CA GLY A 392 7.69 -15.02 -4.72
C GLY A 392 8.63 -16.18 -4.33
N TYR A 393 9.19 -16.10 -3.12
CA TYR A 393 10.05 -17.17 -2.60
C TYR A 393 9.31 -18.52 -2.54
N LEU A 394 8.08 -18.52 -1.99
CA LEU A 394 7.31 -19.75 -1.87
C LEU A 394 6.93 -20.33 -3.25
N ALA A 395 6.53 -19.51 -4.20
CA ALA A 395 6.21 -19.95 -5.56
C ALA A 395 7.44 -20.55 -6.25
N GLY A 396 8.60 -19.88 -6.17
CA GLY A 396 9.86 -20.40 -6.74
C GLY A 396 10.29 -21.72 -6.12
N LEU A 397 10.29 -21.79 -4.78
CA LEU A 397 10.62 -23.01 -4.02
C LEU A 397 9.66 -24.16 -4.33
N SER A 398 8.39 -23.88 -4.56
CA SER A 398 7.39 -24.92 -4.87
C SER A 398 7.50 -25.39 -6.31
N ALA A 399 7.75 -24.48 -7.25
CA ALA A 399 7.92 -24.79 -8.65
C ALA A 399 9.21 -25.60 -8.90
N SER A 400 10.29 -25.40 -8.14
CA SER A 400 11.55 -26.14 -8.29
C SER A 400 11.49 -27.59 -7.78
N LYS A 401 10.51 -27.93 -6.93
CA LYS A 401 10.34 -29.30 -6.46
C LYS A 401 9.86 -30.21 -7.58
N LYS A 402 10.47 -31.39 -7.66
CA LYS A 402 10.11 -32.43 -8.64
C LYS A 402 8.80 -33.12 -8.29
#